data_c06fb22ee74973509823e6ec53b13fd3
#
_entry.id   c06fb22ee74973509823e6ec53b13fd3
#
_cell.length_a   1.000
_cell.length_b   1.000
_cell.length_c   1.000
_cell.angle_alpha   90.00
_cell.angle_beta   90.00
_cell.angle_gamma   90.00
#
_symmetry.space_group_name_H-M   'P 1'
#
loop_
_entity.id
_entity.type
_entity.pdbx_description
1 polymer ?
#
loop_
_entity_poly.entity_id
_entity_poly.type
_entity_poly.pdbx_seq_one_letter_code
_entity_poly.pdbx_strand_id
1 'polypeptide(L)'
;MMILKNATIVTAENEAVGTVIIDNGVITDVFFKDTEDYDFRLFKALKAEADIIDLEGKWLMAGGIDAHVHFREPGLTHKADIYTESRAAVAGGVTTVFDMPNTNPATVTAEALKEKLELAEG
;
A
#
# COMPACT_ATOMS: atom_id res chain seq x y z
N MET A 1 15.14 -4.21 4.46
CA MET A 1 14.72 -2.92 5.06
C MET A 1 14.71 -1.86 3.97
N MET A 2 13.78 -0.90 4.01
CA MET A 2 13.67 0.22 3.06
C MET A 2 13.59 1.53 3.84
N ILE A 3 14.25 2.57 3.36
CA ILE A 3 14.24 3.92 3.94
C ILE A 3 13.71 4.89 2.90
N LEU A 4 12.56 5.51 3.17
CA LEU A 4 11.97 6.55 2.35
C LEU A 4 12.31 7.90 3.00
N LYS A 5 13.32 8.61 2.47
CA LYS A 5 13.77 9.90 3.03
C LYS A 5 13.28 11.10 2.22
N ASN A 6 13.31 12.27 2.83
CA ASN A 6 12.88 13.54 2.22
C ASN A 6 11.44 13.48 1.66
N ALA A 7 10.55 12.75 2.34
CA ALA A 7 9.14 12.70 2.01
C ALA A 7 8.40 13.90 2.63
N THR A 8 7.42 14.46 1.94
CA THR A 8 6.35 15.23 2.57
C THR A 8 5.30 14.23 3.06
N ILE A 9 5.38 13.89 4.35
CA ILE A 9 4.49 12.90 4.98
C ILE A 9 3.17 13.57 5.30
N VAL A 10 2.07 13.04 4.73
CA VAL A 10 0.71 13.55 4.94
C VAL A 10 -0.05 12.59 5.84
N THR A 11 -0.52 13.08 6.97
CA THR A 11 -1.37 12.37 7.93
C THR A 11 -2.74 13.03 8.04
N ALA A 12 -3.64 12.48 8.87
CA ALA A 12 -4.94 13.10 9.13
C ALA A 12 -4.81 14.44 9.89
N GLU A 13 -3.71 14.64 10.63
CA GLU A 13 -3.54 15.79 11.53
C GLU A 13 -2.63 16.85 10.91
N ASN A 14 -1.64 16.46 10.12
CA ASN A 14 -0.63 17.40 9.63
C ASN A 14 0.07 16.93 8.34
N GLU A 15 0.90 17.83 7.81
CA GLU A 15 1.82 17.60 6.72
C GLU A 15 3.22 18.09 7.15
N ALA A 16 4.21 17.21 7.09
CA ALA A 16 5.57 17.57 7.48
C ALA A 16 6.62 16.76 6.71
N VAL A 17 7.80 17.36 6.48
CA VAL A 17 8.93 16.67 5.86
C VAL A 17 9.53 15.67 6.83
N GLY A 18 9.77 14.44 6.37
CA GLY A 18 10.31 13.41 7.23
C GLY A 18 10.87 12.20 6.49
N THR A 19 11.11 11.15 7.27
CA THR A 19 11.63 9.85 6.83
C THR A 19 10.77 8.74 7.40
N VAL A 20 10.50 7.72 6.58
CA VAL A 20 9.80 6.48 6.97
C VAL A 20 10.75 5.32 6.80
N ILE A 21 10.81 4.43 7.80
CA ILE A 21 11.55 3.17 7.75
C ILE A 21 10.54 2.03 7.67
N ILE A 22 10.74 1.15 6.69
CA ILE A 22 9.91 -0.04 6.47
C ILE A 22 10.82 -1.26 6.58
N ASP A 23 10.45 -2.22 7.41
CA ASP A 23 11.13 -3.49 7.51
C ASP A 23 10.12 -4.65 7.48
N ASN A 24 10.39 -5.66 6.65
CA ASN A 24 9.51 -6.80 6.42
C ASN A 24 8.04 -6.41 6.15
N GLY A 25 7.82 -5.36 5.34
CA GLY A 25 6.49 -4.88 4.96
C GLY A 25 5.76 -4.06 6.03
N VAL A 26 6.42 -3.77 7.16
CA VAL A 26 5.84 -3.00 8.27
C VAL A 26 6.58 -1.68 8.44
N ILE A 27 5.84 -0.58 8.63
CA ILE A 27 6.42 0.70 9.05
C ILE A 27 6.93 0.55 10.47
N THR A 28 8.25 0.62 10.66
CA THR A 28 8.91 0.45 11.96
C THR A 28 9.27 1.76 12.61
N ASP A 29 9.43 2.82 11.82
CA ASP A 29 9.74 4.14 12.35
C ASP A 29 9.28 5.26 11.40
N VAL A 30 8.87 6.39 11.98
CA VAL A 30 8.55 7.64 11.28
C VAL A 30 9.13 8.79 12.10
N PHE A 31 9.92 9.67 11.49
CA PHE A 31 10.46 10.82 12.17
C PHE A 31 10.54 12.04 11.24
N PHE A 32 10.30 13.20 11.81
CA PHE A 32 10.09 14.44 11.08
C PHE A 32 11.30 15.37 11.18
N LYS A 33 11.53 16.15 10.13
CA LYS A 33 12.71 17.01 9.98
C LYS A 33 12.76 18.17 10.97
N ASP A 34 11.65 18.55 11.54
CA ASP A 34 11.52 19.60 12.56
C ASP A 34 11.81 19.12 13.99
N THR A 35 12.13 17.84 14.19
CA THR A 35 12.53 17.30 15.49
C THR A 35 14.04 17.45 15.72
N GLU A 36 14.44 17.74 16.96
CA GLU A 36 15.85 17.97 17.32
C GLU A 36 16.75 16.76 17.07
N ASP A 37 16.21 15.56 17.09
CA ASP A 37 16.94 14.31 16.90
C ASP A 37 16.95 13.78 15.46
N TYR A 38 16.33 14.50 14.51
CA TYR A 38 16.16 14.05 13.13
C TYR A 38 17.49 13.64 12.47
N ASP A 39 18.47 14.52 12.50
CA ASP A 39 19.75 14.24 11.83
C ASP A 39 20.48 13.04 12.43
N PHE A 40 20.40 12.86 13.75
CA PHE A 40 20.97 11.72 14.42
C PHE A 40 20.27 10.42 14.03
N ARG A 41 18.94 10.42 14.00
CA ARG A 41 18.11 9.25 13.60
C ARG A 41 18.36 8.89 12.15
N LEU A 42 18.37 9.88 11.26
CA LEU A 42 18.65 9.68 9.84
C LEU A 42 20.05 9.09 9.64
N PHE A 43 21.08 9.68 10.28
CA PHE A 43 22.43 9.17 10.23
C PHE A 43 22.54 7.70 10.71
N LYS A 44 21.85 7.37 11.79
CA LYS A 44 21.80 6.00 12.31
C LYS A 44 21.12 5.05 11.33
N ALA A 45 19.99 5.45 10.74
CA ALA A 45 19.25 4.65 9.77
C ALA A 45 20.07 4.37 8.49
N LEU A 46 20.77 5.39 7.97
CA LEU A 46 21.59 5.27 6.76
C LEU A 46 22.84 4.39 6.92
N LYS A 47 23.19 3.98 8.14
CA LYS A 47 24.27 3.00 8.39
C LYS A 47 23.82 1.55 8.27
N ALA A 48 22.54 1.31 8.25
CA ALA A 48 22.00 -0.03 8.08
C ALA A 48 22.03 -0.46 6.60
N GLU A 49 22.06 -1.76 6.35
CA GLU A 49 21.90 -2.31 5.01
C GLU A 49 20.42 -2.17 4.59
N ALA A 50 20.14 -1.24 3.70
CA ALA A 50 18.78 -0.88 3.31
C ALA A 50 18.72 -0.34 1.88
N ASP A 51 17.59 -0.52 1.22
CA ASP A 51 17.23 0.20 0.02
C ASP A 51 16.82 1.64 0.38
N ILE A 52 17.57 2.63 -0.10
CA ILE A 52 17.31 4.03 0.21
C ILE A 52 16.66 4.71 -0.99
N ILE A 53 15.48 5.26 -0.79
CA ILE A 53 14.74 6.02 -1.79
C ILE A 53 14.61 7.47 -1.30
N ASP A 54 15.17 8.40 -2.07
CA ASP A 54 14.98 9.84 -1.86
C ASP A 54 13.70 10.27 -2.59
N LEU A 55 12.71 10.72 -1.84
CA LEU A 55 11.42 11.15 -2.40
C LEU A 55 11.41 12.60 -2.88
N GLU A 56 12.50 13.36 -2.65
CA GLU A 56 12.68 14.72 -3.18
C GLU A 56 11.50 15.64 -2.88
N GLY A 57 10.89 15.51 -1.71
CA GLY A 57 9.73 16.29 -1.29
C GLY A 57 8.38 15.78 -1.82
N LYS A 58 8.33 14.64 -2.52
CA LYS A 58 7.06 14.04 -2.96
C LYS A 58 6.20 13.67 -1.77
N TRP A 59 4.89 13.75 -1.96
CA TRP A 59 3.94 13.37 -0.94
C TRP A 59 3.97 11.86 -0.69
N LEU A 60 4.00 11.51 0.58
CA LEU A 60 3.88 10.14 1.08
C LEU A 60 2.68 10.08 2.02
N MET A 61 1.70 9.28 1.69
CA MET A 61 0.48 9.11 2.47
C MET A 61 0.07 7.65 2.51
N ALA A 62 -0.86 7.30 3.42
CA ALA A 62 -1.47 5.98 3.45
C ALA A 62 -2.16 5.70 2.11
N GLY A 63 -2.07 4.45 1.64
CA GLY A 63 -2.81 4.02 0.47
C GLY A 63 -4.32 4.08 0.71
N GLY A 64 -5.08 4.36 -0.34
CA GLY A 64 -6.53 4.39 -0.28
C GLY A 64 -7.13 3.02 0.02
N ILE A 65 -8.24 3.01 0.77
CA ILE A 65 -9.07 1.81 0.99
C ILE A 65 -10.38 2.02 0.24
N ASP A 66 -10.65 1.16 -0.75
CA ASP A 66 -11.95 1.16 -1.44
C ASP A 66 -12.79 -0.01 -0.91
N ALA A 67 -13.82 0.33 -0.17
CA ALA A 67 -14.67 -0.65 0.52
C ALA A 67 -15.78 -1.24 -0.36
N HIS A 68 -15.82 -0.95 -1.68
CA HIS A 68 -16.87 -1.44 -2.57
C HIS A 68 -16.40 -1.47 -4.03
N VAL A 69 -15.71 -2.55 -4.42
CA VAL A 69 -15.25 -2.75 -5.79
C VAL A 69 -15.90 -4.00 -6.43
N HIS A 70 -15.80 -4.10 -7.74
CA HIS A 70 -16.29 -5.24 -8.52
C HIS A 70 -15.21 -5.70 -9.51
N PHE A 71 -14.31 -6.55 -9.07
CA PHE A 71 -13.23 -7.09 -9.91
C PHE A 71 -13.68 -8.18 -10.90
N ARG A 72 -14.95 -8.60 -10.80
CA ARG A 72 -15.65 -9.43 -11.78
C ARG A 72 -15.21 -10.88 -11.88
N GLU A 73 -14.15 -11.29 -11.27
CA GLU A 73 -13.66 -12.66 -11.25
C GLU A 73 -14.04 -13.35 -9.94
N PRO A 74 -14.52 -14.62 -10.01
CA PRO A 74 -14.64 -15.48 -11.19
C PRO A 74 -15.83 -15.17 -12.11
N GLY A 75 -15.74 -15.69 -13.34
CA GLY A 75 -16.82 -15.91 -14.31
C GLY A 75 -17.32 -14.69 -15.10
N LEU A 76 -16.91 -13.48 -14.75
CA LEU A 76 -17.29 -12.27 -15.49
C LEU A 76 -16.06 -11.55 -16.11
N THR A 77 -15.02 -12.33 -16.40
CA THR A 77 -13.70 -11.84 -16.88
C THR A 77 -13.74 -11.14 -18.24
N HIS A 78 -14.86 -11.27 -18.99
CA HIS A 78 -15.10 -10.47 -20.19
C HIS A 78 -15.30 -8.97 -19.89
N LYS A 79 -15.51 -8.61 -18.61
CA LYS A 79 -15.61 -7.22 -18.15
C LYS A 79 -14.33 -6.73 -17.52
N ALA A 80 -13.73 -7.57 -16.64
CA ALA A 80 -12.51 -7.28 -15.91
C ALA A 80 -12.04 -8.55 -15.17
N ASP A 81 -10.78 -8.60 -14.74
CA ASP A 81 -10.23 -9.66 -13.90
C ASP A 81 -9.47 -9.07 -12.70
N ILE A 82 -9.14 -9.90 -11.72
CA ILE A 82 -8.48 -9.46 -10.49
C ILE A 82 -7.10 -8.85 -10.81
N TYR A 83 -6.37 -9.41 -11.76
CA TYR A 83 -5.03 -8.94 -12.12
C TYR A 83 -5.04 -7.53 -12.70
N THR A 84 -5.89 -7.25 -13.68
CA THR A 84 -5.96 -5.94 -14.33
C THR A 84 -6.53 -4.87 -13.42
N GLU A 85 -7.60 -5.20 -12.67
CA GLU A 85 -8.26 -4.25 -11.78
C GLU A 85 -7.42 -3.92 -10.53
N SER A 86 -6.70 -4.91 -9.97
CA SER A 86 -5.78 -4.63 -8.86
C SER A 86 -4.63 -3.70 -9.27
N ARG A 87 -4.11 -3.87 -10.48
CA ARG A 87 -3.07 -2.97 -11.03
C ARG A 87 -3.61 -1.55 -11.26
N ALA A 88 -4.85 -1.43 -11.77
CA ALA A 88 -5.50 -0.14 -11.93
C ALA A 88 -5.73 0.56 -10.58
N ALA A 89 -6.18 -0.20 -9.57
CA ALA A 89 -6.35 0.29 -8.21
C ALA A 89 -5.03 0.84 -7.63
N VAL A 90 -3.95 0.06 -7.71
CA VAL A 90 -2.61 0.48 -7.23
C VAL A 90 -2.10 1.69 -7.99
N ALA A 91 -2.29 1.76 -9.32
CA ALA A 91 -1.91 2.92 -10.12
C ALA A 91 -2.66 4.20 -9.72
N GLY A 92 -3.88 4.06 -9.16
CA GLY A 92 -4.67 5.15 -8.57
C GLY A 92 -4.38 5.40 -7.09
N GLY A 93 -3.43 4.67 -6.47
CA GLY A 93 -3.08 4.82 -5.05
C GLY A 93 -4.00 4.05 -4.08
N VAL A 94 -4.88 3.18 -4.59
CA VAL A 94 -5.70 2.29 -3.76
C VAL A 94 -4.91 1.01 -3.48
N THR A 95 -4.67 0.70 -2.20
CA THR A 95 -3.85 -0.44 -1.77
C THR A 95 -4.64 -1.52 -1.02
N THR A 96 -5.89 -1.25 -0.72
CA THR A 96 -6.82 -2.19 -0.06
C THR A 96 -8.19 -2.09 -0.69
N VAL A 97 -8.80 -3.22 -1.01
CA VAL A 97 -10.14 -3.28 -1.60
C VAL A 97 -11.03 -4.30 -0.90
N PHE A 98 -12.32 -4.04 -0.84
CA PHE A 98 -13.34 -5.02 -0.50
C PHE A 98 -14.12 -5.36 -1.77
N ASP A 99 -13.82 -6.53 -2.34
CA ASP A 99 -14.48 -6.95 -3.57
C ASP A 99 -15.83 -7.62 -3.29
N MET A 100 -16.84 -7.16 -4.01
CA MET A 100 -18.22 -7.59 -3.81
C MET A 100 -18.45 -9.02 -4.33
N PRO A 101 -19.35 -9.79 -3.68
CA PRO A 101 -19.54 -11.22 -3.94
C PRO A 101 -20.35 -11.53 -5.20
N ASN A 102 -20.78 -10.54 -5.97
CA ASN A 102 -21.64 -10.70 -7.16
C ASN A 102 -20.88 -11.15 -8.41
N THR A 103 -20.14 -12.22 -8.27
CA THR A 103 -19.39 -12.94 -9.31
C THR A 103 -20.23 -14.09 -9.90
N ASN A 104 -19.69 -14.89 -10.80
CA ASN A 104 -20.36 -16.06 -11.37
C ASN A 104 -19.42 -17.31 -11.36
N PRO A 105 -19.60 -18.27 -10.43
CA PRO A 105 -20.65 -18.27 -9.39
C PRO A 105 -20.48 -17.15 -8.36
N ALA A 106 -21.56 -16.84 -7.61
CA ALA A 106 -21.49 -15.84 -6.55
C ALA A 106 -20.58 -16.32 -5.40
N THR A 107 -19.72 -15.44 -4.89
CA THR A 107 -18.78 -15.72 -3.80
C THR A 107 -19.47 -15.59 -2.43
N VAL A 108 -20.33 -16.55 -2.08
CA VAL A 108 -21.17 -16.50 -0.87
C VAL A 108 -20.96 -17.67 0.09
N THR A 109 -19.97 -18.52 -0.17
CA THR A 109 -19.56 -19.63 0.72
C THR A 109 -18.08 -19.56 1.02
N ALA A 110 -17.62 -20.29 2.03
CA ALA A 110 -16.20 -20.37 2.38
C ALA A 110 -15.38 -20.99 1.24
N GLU A 111 -15.91 -21.98 0.57
CA GLU A 111 -15.29 -22.67 -0.57
C GLU A 111 -15.11 -21.70 -1.75
N ALA A 112 -16.18 -20.97 -2.12
CA ALA A 112 -16.12 -19.97 -3.19
C ALA A 112 -15.15 -18.83 -2.87
N LEU A 113 -15.06 -18.42 -1.60
CA LEU A 113 -14.07 -17.44 -1.17
C LEU A 113 -12.64 -17.96 -1.31
N LYS A 114 -12.40 -19.23 -0.94
CA LYS A 114 -11.10 -19.87 -1.07
C LYS A 114 -10.66 -19.93 -2.54
N GLU A 115 -11.54 -20.38 -3.44
CA GLU A 115 -11.28 -20.42 -4.89
C GLU A 115 -10.94 -19.01 -5.42
N LYS A 116 -11.68 -17.99 -4.98
CA LYS A 116 -11.40 -16.60 -5.38
C LYS A 116 -10.05 -16.08 -4.87
N LEU A 117 -9.65 -16.46 -3.65
CA LEU A 117 -8.32 -16.10 -3.12
C LEU A 117 -7.19 -16.79 -3.91
N GLU A 118 -7.37 -18.05 -4.30
CA GLU A 118 -6.42 -18.77 -5.16
C GLU A 118 -6.25 -18.07 -6.52
N LEU A 119 -7.33 -17.53 -7.11
CA LEU A 119 -7.26 -16.71 -8.33
C LEU A 119 -6.49 -15.39 -8.12
N ALA A 120 -6.57 -14.81 -6.92
CA ALA A 120 -5.88 -13.55 -6.60
C ALA A 120 -4.38 -13.72 -6.31
N GLU A 121 -3.92 -14.93 -6.00
CA GLU A 121 -2.50 -15.23 -5.76
C GLU A 121 -1.70 -15.34 -7.08
N GLY A 122 -2.36 -15.47 -8.24
CA GLY A 122 -1.79 -15.42 -9.60
C GLY A 122 -1.01 -16.64 -9.99
#